data_f32f166df29905d6b696d16558f99406
#
_entry.id   f32f166df29905d6b696d16558f99406
#
_cell.length_a   1.000
_cell.length_b   1.000
_cell.length_c   1.000
_cell.angle_alpha   90.00
_cell.angle_beta   90.00
_cell.angle_gamma   90.00
#
_symmetry.space_group_name_H-M   'P 1'
#
loop_
_entity.id
_entity.type
_entity.pdbx_description
1 polymer ?
#
loop_
_entity_poly.entity_id
_entity_poly.type
_entity_poly.pdbx_seq_one_letter_code
_entity_poly.pdbx_strand_id
1 'polypeptide(L)'
;IMIQEEFNMETFKNQLPIKPYCSNDLSVGVSIRNKQKALEMLYIQANQPAIQTCLVFDLDEDNAFYKFEEVGLPVPHAITKNPANGRCHYLYMLAAGVCKTENAKLKPLEFASKVENGMAVKLGADLGYSGFITKNPMNSHWSPYWSGAELYDLGFLSEHVNLISNKKLKSESYGLGRNVNLFEDLRLYAYRNVLKFKRSSTFEKWHMDLER
;
A
#
# COMPACT_ATOMS: atom_id res chain seq x y z
N ILE A 1 18.11 -13.73 24.85
CA ILE A 1 17.01 -12.71 24.91
C ILE A 1 17.20 -11.87 23.68
N MET A 2 16.42 -12.11 22.62
CA MET A 2 16.36 -11.17 21.50
C MET A 2 15.61 -9.93 21.99
N ILE A 3 16.27 -8.77 21.98
CA ILE A 3 15.63 -7.50 22.20
C ILE A 3 14.78 -7.27 20.94
N GLN A 4 13.47 -7.45 21.03
CA GLN A 4 12.56 -7.02 19.98
C GLN A 4 12.57 -5.50 19.97
N GLU A 5 13.04 -4.90 18.87
CA GLU A 5 13.00 -3.45 18.72
C GLU A 5 11.56 -3.00 18.56
N GLU A 6 11.10 -2.12 19.45
CA GLU A 6 9.84 -1.40 19.28
C GLU A 6 9.88 -0.58 17.98
N PHE A 7 8.82 -0.65 17.19
CA PHE A 7 8.74 0.12 15.96
C PHE A 7 8.44 1.59 16.27
N ASN A 8 9.31 2.47 15.83
CA ASN A 8 9.24 3.91 16.06
C ASN A 8 9.63 4.71 14.80
N MET A 9 9.68 6.03 14.93
CA MET A 9 10.04 6.95 13.84
C MET A 9 11.39 6.63 13.20
N GLU A 10 12.38 6.21 13.96
CA GLU A 10 13.72 5.92 13.43
C GLU A 10 13.73 4.61 12.65
N THR A 11 13.06 3.56 13.15
CA THR A 11 12.91 2.30 12.42
C THR A 11 12.14 2.51 11.11
N PHE A 12 11.09 3.35 11.10
CA PHE A 12 10.39 3.72 9.87
C PHE A 12 11.33 4.39 8.85
N LYS A 13 12.10 5.39 9.27
CA LYS A 13 13.09 6.05 8.41
C LYS A 13 14.09 5.07 7.79
N ASN A 14 14.58 4.13 8.60
CA ASN A 14 15.60 3.17 8.16
C ASN A 14 15.06 2.19 7.11
N GLN A 15 13.79 1.83 7.17
CA GLN A 15 13.13 0.92 6.22
C GLN A 15 12.79 1.57 4.86
N LEU A 16 12.68 2.89 4.80
CA LEU A 16 12.35 3.61 3.56
C LEU A 16 13.38 3.31 2.45
N PRO A 17 12.96 3.34 1.18
CA PRO A 17 13.88 3.32 0.05
C PRO A 17 14.96 4.41 0.16
N ILE A 18 16.14 4.19 -0.44
CA ILE A 18 17.19 5.21 -0.51
C ILE A 18 16.70 6.45 -1.28
N LYS A 19 15.89 6.24 -2.31
CA LYS A 19 15.26 7.27 -3.13
C LYS A 19 13.76 6.96 -3.25
N PRO A 20 12.94 7.29 -2.24
CA PRO A 20 11.52 7.03 -2.29
C PRO A 20 10.79 7.95 -3.28
N TYR A 21 9.70 7.47 -3.82
CA TYR A 21 8.70 8.35 -4.43
C TYR A 21 8.05 9.20 -3.35
N CYS A 22 7.80 10.47 -3.68
CA CYS A 22 7.17 11.42 -2.77
C CYS A 22 6.42 12.51 -3.52
N SER A 23 5.50 13.19 -2.84
CA SER A 23 4.73 14.32 -3.40
C SER A 23 4.23 15.23 -2.30
N ASN A 24 4.01 16.51 -2.62
CA ASN A 24 3.21 17.43 -1.82
C ASN A 24 1.77 17.55 -2.36
N ASP A 25 1.54 17.11 -3.61
CA ASP A 25 0.23 17.13 -4.24
C ASP A 25 0.13 15.92 -5.20
N LEU A 26 -0.71 14.95 -4.83
CA LEU A 26 -0.91 13.74 -5.63
C LEU A 26 -1.63 14.01 -6.96
N SER A 27 -2.35 15.11 -7.10
CA SER A 27 -2.99 15.50 -8.37
C SER A 27 -1.98 15.88 -9.46
N VAL A 28 -0.81 16.36 -9.04
CA VAL A 28 0.32 16.69 -9.93
C VAL A 28 1.19 15.46 -10.21
N GLY A 29 1.04 14.40 -9.40
CA GLY A 29 1.81 13.18 -9.51
C GLY A 29 2.89 13.02 -8.44
N VAL A 30 3.78 12.05 -8.65
CA VAL A 30 4.86 11.71 -7.72
C VAL A 30 6.23 11.86 -8.37
N SER A 31 7.23 12.14 -7.56
CA SER A 31 8.63 12.29 -8.01
C SER A 31 9.58 11.51 -7.10
N ILE A 32 10.70 11.08 -7.64
CA ILE A 32 11.77 10.42 -6.89
C ILE A 32 12.68 11.49 -6.30
N ARG A 33 12.97 11.41 -4.99
CA ARG A 33 13.92 12.29 -4.30
C ARG A 33 14.84 11.45 -3.41
N ASN A 34 15.97 12.04 -2.97
CA ASN A 34 16.73 11.43 -1.90
C ASN A 34 15.86 11.34 -0.61
N LYS A 35 16.19 10.41 0.28
CA LYS A 35 15.41 10.12 1.49
C LYS A 35 15.18 11.39 2.34
N GLN A 36 16.20 12.20 2.56
CA GLN A 36 16.10 13.41 3.37
C GLN A 36 15.06 14.39 2.80
N LYS A 37 15.08 14.65 1.49
CA LYS A 37 14.10 15.53 0.85
C LYS A 37 12.70 14.93 0.82
N ALA A 38 12.61 13.60 0.62
CA ALA A 38 11.31 12.92 0.63
C ALA A 38 10.63 12.95 1.99
N LEU A 39 11.38 12.92 3.08
CA LEU A 39 10.84 13.02 4.45
C LEU A 39 10.18 14.39 4.74
N GLU A 40 10.52 15.43 3.98
CA GLU A 40 9.88 16.75 4.08
C GLU A 40 8.55 16.85 3.32
N MET A 41 8.23 15.89 2.43
CA MET A 41 7.04 15.91 1.59
C MET A 41 5.81 15.39 2.34
N LEU A 42 4.61 15.78 1.88
CA LEU A 42 3.34 15.36 2.49
C LEU A 42 3.07 13.87 2.33
N TYR A 43 3.49 13.30 1.21
CA TYR A 43 3.27 11.88 0.87
C TYR A 43 4.59 11.21 0.54
N ILE A 44 4.74 9.95 0.95
CA ILE A 44 5.99 9.19 0.80
C ILE A 44 5.72 7.71 0.51
N GLN A 45 6.61 7.08 -0.25
CA GLN A 45 6.62 5.64 -0.46
C GLN A 45 7.13 4.93 0.79
N ALA A 46 6.31 4.06 1.39
CA ALA A 46 6.67 3.33 2.61
C ALA A 46 7.49 2.06 2.33
N ASN A 47 7.15 1.33 1.27
CA ASN A 47 7.77 0.05 0.93
C ASN A 47 8.90 0.19 -0.09
N GLN A 48 9.94 -0.61 0.06
CA GLN A 48 10.94 -0.77 -1.00
C GLN A 48 10.34 -1.49 -2.20
N PRO A 49 10.83 -1.23 -3.45
CA PRO A 49 10.27 -1.86 -4.65
C PRO A 49 10.29 -3.38 -4.62
N ALA A 50 11.38 -3.97 -4.08
CA ALA A 50 11.61 -5.41 -4.07
C ALA A 50 10.98 -6.15 -2.88
N ILE A 51 10.65 -5.45 -1.79
CA ILE A 51 10.22 -6.06 -0.53
C ILE A 51 9.08 -5.24 0.06
N GLN A 52 7.99 -5.90 0.42
CA GLN A 52 6.90 -5.33 1.20
C GLN A 52 7.17 -5.60 2.69
N THR A 53 7.48 -4.57 3.43
CA THR A 53 7.70 -4.61 4.88
C THR A 53 6.58 -3.97 5.67
N CYS A 54 5.61 -3.34 4.95
CA CYS A 54 4.51 -2.61 5.55
C CYS A 54 3.22 -2.84 4.75
N LEU A 55 2.14 -3.19 5.43
CA LEU A 55 0.79 -3.12 4.88
C LEU A 55 0.25 -1.71 5.15
N VAL A 56 -0.26 -1.05 4.12
CA VAL A 56 -0.73 0.33 4.20
C VAL A 56 -2.19 0.39 3.79
N PHE A 57 -3.03 1.01 4.63
CA PHE A 57 -4.46 1.15 4.40
C PHE A 57 -4.87 2.62 4.41
N ASP A 58 -5.69 3.03 3.45
CA ASP A 58 -6.32 4.35 3.41
C ASP A 58 -7.77 4.25 3.91
N LEU A 59 -8.07 4.96 4.98
CA LEU A 59 -9.39 5.02 5.59
C LEU A 59 -9.99 6.40 5.33
N ASP A 60 -10.96 6.45 4.44
CA ASP A 60 -11.67 7.66 4.03
C ASP A 60 -12.86 8.03 4.93
N GLU A 61 -13.12 7.21 5.95
CA GLU A 61 -14.13 7.49 6.96
C GLU A 61 -13.67 8.63 7.89
N ASP A 62 -14.55 9.55 8.19
CA ASP A 62 -14.28 10.62 9.14
C ASP A 62 -14.08 10.03 10.55
N ASN A 63 -13.05 10.49 11.27
CA ASN A 63 -12.66 9.97 12.59
C ASN A 63 -12.23 8.50 12.63
N ALA A 64 -11.62 8.01 11.56
CA ALA A 64 -11.14 6.63 11.44
C ALA A 64 -10.03 6.23 12.44
N PHE A 65 -9.65 7.07 13.41
CA PHE A 65 -8.47 6.84 14.27
C PHE A 65 -8.56 5.58 15.12
N TYR A 66 -9.74 5.18 15.58
CA TYR A 66 -9.97 3.99 16.41
C TYR A 66 -10.60 2.82 15.65
N LYS A 67 -10.67 2.89 14.34
CA LYS A 67 -11.33 1.86 13.52
C LYS A 67 -10.79 0.45 13.74
N PHE A 68 -9.48 0.31 13.97
CA PHE A 68 -8.84 -0.98 14.26
C PHE A 68 -9.43 -1.64 15.52
N GLU A 69 -9.72 -0.87 16.60
CA GLU A 69 -10.36 -1.39 17.81
C GLU A 69 -11.80 -1.83 17.56
N GLU A 70 -12.58 -0.98 16.86
CA GLU A 70 -13.98 -1.26 16.55
C GLU A 70 -14.16 -2.57 15.79
N VAL A 71 -13.23 -2.88 14.88
CA VAL A 71 -13.28 -4.08 14.06
C VAL A 71 -12.45 -5.24 14.64
N GLY A 72 -11.82 -5.08 15.81
CA GLY A 72 -11.02 -6.11 16.46
C GLY A 72 -9.77 -6.52 15.66
N LEU A 73 -9.03 -5.54 15.15
CA LEU A 73 -7.69 -5.72 14.59
C LEU A 73 -6.62 -5.27 15.60
N PRO A 74 -5.39 -5.80 15.51
CA PRO A 74 -4.27 -5.31 16.29
C PRO A 74 -4.02 -3.81 16.04
N VAL A 75 -3.40 -3.13 17.00
CA VAL A 75 -3.06 -1.70 16.84
C VAL A 75 -2.10 -1.49 15.68
N PRO A 76 -2.33 -0.52 14.77
CA PRO A 76 -1.34 -0.17 13.75
C PRO A 76 -0.05 0.35 14.38
N HIS A 77 1.10 0.10 13.78
CA HIS A 77 2.38 0.63 14.23
C HIS A 77 2.45 2.16 14.07
N ALA A 78 1.84 2.67 13.00
CA ALA A 78 1.64 4.10 12.82
C ALA A 78 0.24 4.38 12.28
N ILE A 79 -0.37 5.47 12.77
CA ILE A 79 -1.62 6.03 12.23
C ILE A 79 -1.29 7.48 11.84
N THR A 80 -1.49 7.81 10.57
CA THR A 80 -1.27 9.17 10.07
C THR A 80 -2.61 9.83 9.78
N LYS A 81 -3.09 10.64 10.74
CA LYS A 81 -4.40 11.30 10.66
C LYS A 81 -4.31 12.65 9.94
N ASN A 82 -5.27 12.91 9.06
CA ASN A 82 -5.51 14.25 8.54
C ASN A 82 -6.27 15.07 9.60
N PRO A 83 -5.67 16.16 10.14
CA PRO A 83 -6.31 16.95 11.18
C PRO A 83 -7.58 17.68 10.72
N ALA A 84 -7.75 17.89 9.40
CA ALA A 84 -8.89 18.63 8.86
C ALA A 84 -10.19 17.79 8.79
N ASN A 85 -10.09 16.47 8.55
CA ASN A 85 -11.26 15.61 8.34
C ASN A 85 -11.23 14.29 9.12
N GLY A 86 -10.16 14.01 9.86
CA GLY A 86 -10.05 12.79 10.66
C GLY A 86 -9.72 11.51 9.89
N ARG A 87 -9.60 11.56 8.55
CA ARG A 87 -9.25 10.41 7.72
C ARG A 87 -7.81 9.96 7.97
N CYS A 88 -7.58 8.65 7.95
CA CYS A 88 -6.31 8.08 8.40
C CYS A 88 -5.66 7.18 7.36
N HIS A 89 -4.32 7.15 7.35
CA HIS A 89 -3.58 6.01 6.84
C HIS A 89 -3.06 5.17 7.99
N TYR A 90 -3.24 3.85 7.90
CA TYR A 90 -2.69 2.89 8.86
C TYR A 90 -1.50 2.16 8.27
N LEU A 91 -0.47 1.97 9.07
CA LEU A 91 0.74 1.25 8.72
C LEU A 91 0.92 0.06 9.67
N TYR A 92 0.88 -1.16 9.13
CA TYR A 92 1.18 -2.39 9.84
C TYR A 92 2.53 -2.93 9.36
N MET A 93 3.52 -2.92 10.23
CA MET A 93 4.86 -3.36 9.90
C MET A 93 4.98 -4.87 10.07
N LEU A 94 5.71 -5.51 9.15
CA LEU A 94 5.90 -6.95 9.12
C LEU A 94 7.27 -7.32 9.71
N ALA A 95 7.30 -8.31 10.60
CA ALA A 95 8.52 -8.88 11.15
C ALA A 95 9.39 -9.54 10.06
N ALA A 96 8.73 -10.13 9.06
CA ALA A 96 9.39 -10.68 7.87
C ALA A 96 8.84 -10.01 6.61
N GLY A 97 9.69 -9.33 5.86
CA GLY A 97 9.32 -8.71 4.59
C GLY A 97 8.97 -9.73 3.52
N VAL A 98 7.97 -9.40 2.69
CA VAL A 98 7.51 -10.24 1.58
C VAL A 98 8.22 -9.81 0.30
N CYS A 99 9.01 -10.73 -0.28
CA CYS A 99 9.70 -10.47 -1.55
C CYS A 99 8.70 -10.33 -2.70
N LYS A 100 8.87 -9.29 -3.55
CA LYS A 100 8.02 -8.98 -4.72
C LYS A 100 8.78 -9.05 -6.05
N THR A 101 10.01 -9.54 -6.06
CA THR A 101 10.80 -9.68 -7.28
C THR A 101 10.29 -10.84 -8.16
N GLU A 102 10.75 -10.91 -9.40
CA GLU A 102 10.40 -12.01 -10.33
C GLU A 102 10.75 -13.41 -9.80
N ASN A 103 11.76 -13.49 -8.92
CA ASN A 103 12.20 -14.73 -8.29
C ASN A 103 11.46 -15.04 -6.97
N ALA A 104 10.45 -14.25 -6.61
CA ALA A 104 9.69 -14.46 -5.38
C ALA A 104 8.87 -15.75 -5.44
N LYS A 105 8.81 -16.45 -4.30
CA LYS A 105 7.90 -17.59 -4.17
C LYS A 105 6.45 -17.10 -4.16
N LEU A 106 5.59 -17.67 -5.00
CA LEU A 106 4.19 -17.25 -5.15
C LEU A 106 3.37 -17.44 -3.86
N LYS A 107 3.59 -18.52 -3.12
CA LYS A 107 2.80 -18.83 -1.91
C LYS A 107 2.86 -17.73 -0.84
N PRO A 108 4.04 -17.18 -0.45
CA PRO A 108 4.12 -16.05 0.48
C PRO A 108 3.45 -14.78 -0.07
N LEU A 109 3.60 -14.49 -1.37
CA LEU A 109 2.94 -13.35 -2.01
C LEU A 109 1.41 -13.46 -1.98
N GLU A 110 0.88 -14.63 -2.34
CA GLU A 110 -0.56 -14.89 -2.30
C GLU A 110 -1.10 -14.82 -0.88
N PHE A 111 -0.36 -15.34 0.10
CA PHE A 111 -0.77 -15.28 1.49
C PHE A 111 -0.79 -13.85 2.01
N ALA A 112 0.26 -13.07 1.78
CA ALA A 112 0.32 -11.66 2.15
C ALA A 112 -0.83 -10.86 1.53
N SER A 113 -1.09 -11.07 0.22
CA SER A 113 -2.20 -10.42 -0.46
C SER A 113 -3.57 -10.80 0.12
N LYS A 114 -3.78 -12.07 0.52
CA LYS A 114 -5.04 -12.50 1.14
C LYS A 114 -5.25 -11.88 2.51
N VAL A 115 -4.19 -11.75 3.31
CA VAL A 115 -4.22 -11.08 4.61
C VAL A 115 -4.53 -9.59 4.43
N GLU A 116 -3.79 -8.90 3.54
CA GLU A 116 -3.97 -7.49 3.23
C GLU A 116 -5.40 -7.20 2.77
N ASN A 117 -5.94 -7.99 1.84
CA ASN A 117 -7.33 -7.86 1.39
C ASN A 117 -8.34 -8.08 2.53
N GLY A 118 -8.11 -9.09 3.36
CA GLY A 118 -8.97 -9.37 4.52
C GLY A 118 -8.98 -8.21 5.52
N MET A 119 -7.82 -7.62 5.80
CA MET A 119 -7.68 -6.44 6.64
C MET A 119 -8.36 -5.22 6.02
N ALA A 120 -8.15 -4.96 4.73
CA ALA A 120 -8.75 -3.84 4.02
C ALA A 120 -10.28 -3.90 4.07
N VAL A 121 -10.87 -5.05 3.78
CA VAL A 121 -12.33 -5.24 3.86
C VAL A 121 -12.83 -5.05 5.29
N LYS A 122 -12.15 -5.60 6.28
CA LYS A 122 -12.54 -5.50 7.70
C LYS A 122 -12.45 -4.08 8.21
N LEU A 123 -11.44 -3.30 7.79
CA LEU A 123 -11.27 -1.89 8.11
C LEU A 123 -12.26 -0.97 7.37
N GLY A 124 -12.87 -1.43 6.29
CA GLY A 124 -13.60 -0.55 5.36
C GLY A 124 -12.66 0.40 4.62
N ALA A 125 -11.39 0.01 4.43
CA ALA A 125 -10.40 0.80 3.72
C ALA A 125 -10.70 0.87 2.21
N ASP A 126 -10.15 1.88 1.55
CA ASP A 126 -10.27 2.01 0.08
C ASP A 126 -9.60 0.82 -0.62
N LEU A 127 -10.43 -0.05 -1.23
CA LEU A 127 -9.97 -1.23 -1.95
C LEU A 127 -9.28 -0.89 -3.29
N GLY A 128 -9.40 0.34 -3.76
CA GLY A 128 -8.68 0.87 -4.93
C GLY A 128 -7.29 1.42 -4.58
N TYR A 129 -7.00 1.59 -3.31
CA TYR A 129 -5.71 2.11 -2.85
C TYR A 129 -4.60 1.07 -3.01
N SER A 130 -3.53 1.47 -3.68
CA SER A 130 -2.43 0.54 -4.03
C SER A 130 -1.41 0.30 -2.90
N GLY A 131 -1.48 1.04 -1.80
CA GLY A 131 -0.47 1.00 -0.74
C GLY A 131 0.90 1.56 -1.15
N PHE A 132 1.01 2.15 -2.35
CA PHE A 132 2.30 2.61 -2.89
C PHE A 132 2.79 3.91 -2.25
N ILE A 133 1.93 4.91 -2.11
CA ILE A 133 2.20 6.21 -1.51
C ILE A 133 1.31 6.41 -0.30
N THR A 134 1.86 6.80 0.83
CA THR A 134 1.11 7.06 2.07
C THR A 134 1.27 8.49 2.54
N LYS A 135 0.31 8.99 3.35
CA LYS A 135 0.53 10.20 4.17
C LYS A 135 1.81 10.00 4.97
N ASN A 136 2.73 10.95 4.89
CA ASN A 136 4.06 10.82 5.49
C ASN A 136 3.98 11.03 7.02
N PRO A 137 4.18 9.99 7.84
CA PRO A 137 4.09 10.13 9.29
C PRO A 137 5.23 10.95 9.91
N MET A 138 6.23 11.34 9.10
CA MET A 138 7.33 12.20 9.51
C MET A 138 7.06 13.68 9.25
N ASN A 139 5.99 14.03 8.52
CA ASN A 139 5.66 15.40 8.17
C ASN A 139 4.65 15.98 9.17
N SER A 140 4.97 17.14 9.74
CA SER A 140 4.16 17.84 10.76
C SER A 140 2.81 18.37 10.27
N HIS A 141 2.54 18.35 8.96
CA HIS A 141 1.23 18.66 8.40
C HIS A 141 0.15 17.66 8.85
N TRP A 142 0.55 16.41 9.03
CA TRP A 142 -0.31 15.34 9.52
C TRP A 142 -0.20 15.20 11.04
N SER A 143 -1.16 14.54 11.66
CA SER A 143 -1.11 14.16 13.07
C SER A 143 -0.73 12.68 13.19
N PRO A 144 0.56 12.34 13.26
CA PRO A 144 1.00 10.96 13.38
C PRO A 144 0.86 10.44 14.81
N TYR A 145 0.49 9.18 14.94
CA TYR A 145 0.53 8.39 16.17
C TYR A 145 1.43 7.18 15.94
N TRP A 146 2.27 6.85 16.90
CA TRP A 146 3.17 5.69 16.90
C TRP A 146 2.84 4.83 18.11
N SER A 147 2.45 3.56 17.87
CA SER A 147 1.98 2.69 18.95
C SER A 147 3.11 2.09 19.79
N GLY A 148 4.32 1.99 19.25
CA GLY A 148 5.41 1.24 19.87
C GLY A 148 5.19 -0.28 19.86
N ALA A 149 4.20 -0.79 19.11
CA ALA A 149 3.94 -2.22 19.03
C ALA A 149 5.12 -3.00 18.42
N GLU A 150 5.25 -4.27 18.82
CA GLU A 150 6.18 -5.21 18.19
C GLU A 150 5.75 -5.52 16.77
N LEU A 151 6.73 -5.81 15.87
CA LEU A 151 6.44 -6.14 14.48
C LEU A 151 5.55 -7.38 14.37
N TYR A 152 4.59 -7.35 13.46
CA TYR A 152 3.64 -8.45 13.29
C TYR A 152 4.06 -9.48 12.25
N ASP A 153 3.86 -10.75 12.57
CA ASP A 153 3.90 -11.81 11.58
C ASP A 153 2.60 -11.84 10.77
N LEU A 154 2.71 -12.18 9.48
CA LEU A 154 1.53 -12.38 8.63
C LEU A 154 0.60 -13.47 9.16
N GLY A 155 1.16 -14.50 9.81
CA GLY A 155 0.39 -15.56 10.48
C GLY A 155 -0.50 -14.97 11.57
N PHE A 156 0.06 -14.18 12.48
CA PHE A 156 -0.68 -13.48 13.52
C PHE A 156 -1.78 -12.58 12.95
N LEU A 157 -1.45 -11.74 11.94
CA LEU A 157 -2.46 -10.88 11.31
C LEU A 157 -3.59 -11.68 10.65
N SER A 158 -3.29 -12.85 10.10
CA SER A 158 -4.26 -13.72 9.44
C SER A 158 -5.32 -14.29 10.40
N GLU A 159 -5.02 -14.40 11.69
CA GLU A 159 -5.96 -14.89 12.72
C GLU A 159 -7.10 -13.90 12.99
N HIS A 160 -6.88 -12.63 12.63
CA HIS A 160 -7.86 -11.56 12.87
C HIS A 160 -8.78 -11.28 11.68
N VAL A 161 -8.59 -11.95 10.54
CA VAL A 161 -9.31 -11.64 9.30
C VAL A 161 -9.75 -12.89 8.53
N ASN A 162 -10.77 -12.75 7.72
CA ASN A 162 -11.07 -13.73 6.67
C ASN A 162 -10.13 -13.52 5.49
N LEU A 163 -9.42 -14.56 5.08
CA LEU A 163 -8.49 -14.49 3.95
C LEU A 163 -9.26 -14.30 2.63
N ILE A 164 -9.01 -13.21 1.93
CA ILE A 164 -9.71 -12.85 0.69
C ILE A 164 -8.73 -12.86 -0.48
N SER A 165 -8.99 -13.70 -1.48
CA SER A 165 -8.17 -13.72 -2.71
C SER A 165 -8.44 -12.47 -3.57
N ASN A 166 -7.44 -12.02 -4.34
CA ASN A 166 -7.60 -10.91 -5.28
C ASN A 166 -8.76 -11.12 -6.27
N LYS A 167 -9.02 -12.37 -6.68
CA LYS A 167 -10.14 -12.71 -7.57
C LYS A 167 -11.48 -12.44 -6.87
N LYS A 168 -11.62 -12.80 -5.60
CA LYS A 168 -12.83 -12.57 -4.81
C LYS A 168 -13.02 -11.08 -4.54
N LEU A 169 -11.95 -10.38 -4.15
CA LEU A 169 -11.99 -8.94 -3.90
C LEU A 169 -12.48 -8.17 -5.14
N LYS A 170 -11.94 -8.49 -6.32
CA LYS A 170 -12.37 -7.89 -7.60
C LYS A 170 -13.84 -8.16 -7.89
N SER A 171 -14.36 -9.34 -7.59
CA SER A 171 -15.77 -9.65 -7.81
C SER A 171 -16.72 -8.90 -6.84
N GLU A 172 -16.28 -8.61 -5.63
CA GLU A 172 -17.05 -7.86 -4.63
C GLU A 172 -16.96 -6.33 -4.85
N SER A 173 -15.82 -5.84 -5.36
CA SER A 173 -15.60 -4.42 -5.70
C SER A 173 -16.20 -3.99 -7.05
N TYR A 174 -16.81 -4.90 -7.80
CA TYR A 174 -17.34 -4.67 -9.16
C TYR A 174 -18.51 -3.64 -9.23
N GLY A 175 -18.61 -2.74 -8.29
CA GLY A 175 -19.56 -1.63 -8.27
C GLY A 175 -18.94 -0.29 -7.87
N LEU A 176 -17.72 -0.26 -7.35
CA LEU A 176 -17.14 0.90 -6.67
C LEU A 176 -16.12 1.71 -7.49
N GLY A 177 -15.70 1.22 -8.66
CA GLY A 177 -14.69 1.94 -9.44
C GLY A 177 -14.59 1.51 -10.90
N ARG A 178 -15.60 1.85 -11.71
CA ARG A 178 -15.58 1.56 -13.17
C ARG A 178 -14.27 2.01 -13.83
N ASN A 179 -13.71 3.14 -13.41
CA ASN A 179 -12.47 3.69 -13.96
C ASN A 179 -11.22 2.93 -13.50
N VAL A 180 -11.19 2.44 -12.26
CA VAL A 180 -10.04 1.65 -11.75
C VAL A 180 -9.99 0.27 -12.44
N ASN A 181 -11.14 -0.39 -12.60
CA ASN A 181 -11.22 -1.67 -13.30
C ASN A 181 -10.83 -1.52 -14.77
N LEU A 182 -11.29 -0.48 -15.44
CA LEU A 182 -10.92 -0.17 -16.82
C LEU A 182 -9.41 0.08 -16.96
N PHE A 183 -8.81 0.84 -16.04
CA PHE A 183 -7.37 1.10 -16.04
C PHE A 183 -6.56 -0.18 -15.82
N GLU A 184 -6.96 -1.02 -14.87
CA GLU A 184 -6.28 -2.30 -14.61
C GLU A 184 -6.40 -3.26 -15.81
N ASP A 185 -7.57 -3.36 -16.42
CA ASP A 185 -7.79 -4.21 -17.59
C ASP A 185 -6.97 -3.71 -18.79
N LEU A 186 -6.93 -2.39 -19.00
CA LEU A 186 -6.09 -1.76 -20.03
C LEU A 186 -4.59 -1.99 -19.76
N ARG A 187 -4.16 -1.83 -18.53
CA ARG A 187 -2.77 -2.07 -18.10
C ARG A 187 -2.37 -3.53 -18.33
N LEU A 188 -3.20 -4.48 -17.93
CA LEU A 188 -2.95 -5.90 -18.13
C LEU A 188 -2.95 -6.28 -19.62
N TYR A 189 -3.85 -5.71 -20.40
CA TYR A 189 -3.85 -5.87 -21.85
C TYR A 189 -2.56 -5.33 -22.47
N ALA A 190 -2.17 -4.11 -22.10
CA ALA A 190 -0.95 -3.49 -22.58
C ALA A 190 0.29 -4.35 -22.26
N TYR A 191 0.45 -4.82 -21.02
CA TYR A 191 1.59 -5.66 -20.62
C TYR A 191 1.63 -7.00 -21.35
N ARG A 192 0.49 -7.65 -21.59
CA ARG A 192 0.42 -8.92 -22.33
C ARG A 192 0.77 -8.77 -23.81
N ASN A 193 0.48 -7.62 -24.39
CA ASN A 193 0.58 -7.43 -25.83
C ASN A 193 1.79 -6.58 -26.26
N VAL A 194 2.40 -5.79 -25.35
CA VAL A 194 3.50 -4.86 -25.69
C VAL A 194 4.66 -5.56 -26.43
N LEU A 195 5.04 -6.76 -26.02
CA LEU A 195 6.15 -7.49 -26.67
C LEU A 195 5.78 -7.95 -28.09
N LYS A 196 4.52 -8.32 -28.31
CA LYS A 196 4.01 -8.70 -29.64
C LYS A 196 4.04 -7.48 -30.55
N PHE A 197 3.51 -6.34 -30.12
CA PHE A 197 3.51 -5.11 -30.89
C PHE A 197 4.93 -4.58 -31.16
N LYS A 198 5.80 -4.64 -30.15
CA LYS A 198 7.22 -4.24 -30.32
C LYS A 198 7.97 -5.05 -31.37
N ARG A 199 7.58 -6.32 -31.59
CA ARG A 199 8.21 -7.21 -32.58
C ARG A 199 7.60 -7.11 -33.97
N SER A 200 6.33 -6.74 -34.09
CA SER A 200 5.56 -6.87 -35.35
C SER A 200 4.84 -5.59 -35.79
N SER A 201 4.97 -4.48 -35.08
CA SER A 201 4.19 -3.26 -35.33
C SER A 201 4.93 -1.97 -34.93
N THR A 202 4.32 -0.82 -35.20
CA THR A 202 4.81 0.49 -34.80
C THR A 202 4.16 0.95 -33.49
N PHE A 203 4.75 1.96 -32.84
CA PHE A 203 4.19 2.56 -31.63
C PHE A 203 2.80 3.16 -31.89
N GLU A 204 2.63 3.85 -33.02
CA GLU A 204 1.37 4.49 -33.41
C GLU A 204 0.23 3.48 -33.54
N LYS A 205 0.52 2.31 -34.15
CA LYS A 205 -0.47 1.25 -34.30
C LYS A 205 -0.83 0.61 -32.96
N TRP A 206 0.13 0.45 -32.06
CA TRP A 206 -0.12 -0.03 -30.70
C TRP A 206 -0.95 0.96 -29.89
N HIS A 207 -0.68 2.26 -30.01
CA HIS A 207 -1.42 3.33 -29.36
C HIS A 207 -2.87 3.36 -29.81
N MET A 208 -3.14 3.28 -31.12
CA MET A 208 -4.50 3.20 -31.66
C MET A 208 -5.28 1.95 -31.21
N ASP A 209 -4.58 0.84 -30.93
CA ASP A 209 -5.22 -0.38 -30.43
C ASP A 209 -5.61 -0.30 -28.95
N LEU A 210 -4.90 0.53 -28.17
CA LEU A 210 -5.23 0.82 -26.78
C LEU A 210 -6.39 1.81 -26.60
N GLU A 211 -6.65 2.65 -27.61
CA GLU A 211 -7.75 3.64 -27.60
C GLU A 211 -9.10 3.06 -28.06
N ARG A 212 -9.15 1.82 -28.55
CA ARG A 212 -10.35 1.08 -28.97
C ARG A 212 -10.95 0.26 -27.84
#